data_b75863ab5156c01813d18db4ee04b4cb
#
_entry.id   b75863ab5156c01813d18db4ee04b4cb
#
_cell.length_a   1.000
_cell.length_b   1.000
_cell.length_c   1.000
_cell.angle_alpha   90.00
_cell.angle_beta   90.00
_cell.angle_gamma   90.00
#
_symmetry.space_group_name_H-M   'P 1'
#
loop_
_entity.id
_entity.type
_entity.pdbx_description
1 polymer ?
#
loop_
_entity_poly.entity_id
_entity_poly.type
_entity_poly.pdbx_seq_one_letter_code
_entity_poly.pdbx_strand_id
1 'polypeptide(L)'
;MHFLKKGLLAATMFGTIAALAACGGGATDDSAASEDGDIKLTVTTWNYDTTPEFEKLFRAFEEANPGITVEPVDIASDDYDTKLTTMLSSGDTTDILTMKNLLSYSNYALRDQLVDLTDHIGSLDIAPAQESYDMYDVEGKTYAQPYRTDFWVLYYNKKMFDEAGLDYPSNITWDEYEELAKQLTKPDEQIYGAYQHTWRSTTQAIAAAQNGANLIDPQYDYLEEYYDRALRMQDDKAQMDFGTAKSTKVTYQSQFENEKAAMMYMGTWYMGALMTNIDDGKTDVEWGIAEMPQNEKGEVTTFGSPTAFAINKNSKHQEAAQKFLDFCSGEEGAKVLAEVGVVPSYKTDAIDELYFSREGMPADEVSKKAFNPETVAIEFPVDENGPAIDKILQEEHDLILVGDETPKEGIANMEKRVKSETE
;
A
#
# COMPACT_ATOMS: atom_id res chain seq x y z
N MET A 1 -48.40 -35.17 20.24
CA MET A 1 -49.53 -34.57 20.94
C MET A 1 -49.56 -33.10 20.55
N HIS A 2 -50.45 -32.79 19.61
CA HIS A 2 -51.60 -31.89 19.72
C HIS A 2 -51.22 -30.40 19.77
N PHE A 3 -51.70 -29.46 18.99
CA PHE A 3 -52.70 -29.21 17.92
C PHE A 3 -52.54 -27.72 17.59
N LEU A 4 -52.35 -27.30 16.36
CA LEU A 4 -53.32 -26.69 15.43
C LEU A 4 -54.23 -25.56 15.98
N LYS A 5 -54.17 -24.36 15.34
CA LYS A 5 -55.26 -23.67 14.62
C LYS A 5 -54.83 -22.24 14.33
N LYS A 6 -54.65 -21.79 13.08
CA LYS A 6 -55.64 -21.32 12.07
C LYS A 6 -56.44 -20.09 12.52
N GLY A 7 -56.33 -19.04 11.75
CA GLY A 7 -57.22 -17.88 11.75
C GLY A 7 -56.91 -16.93 10.59
N LEU A 8 -57.62 -17.11 9.53
CA LEU A 8 -57.68 -16.39 8.24
C LEU A 8 -58.84 -15.38 8.31
N LEU A 9 -58.71 -14.19 7.73
CA LEU A 9 -59.77 -13.34 7.12
C LEU A 9 -59.09 -12.05 6.67
N ALA A 10 -58.94 -11.65 5.49
CA ALA A 10 -59.71 -11.46 4.25
C ALA A 10 -60.60 -10.22 4.24
N ALA A 11 -60.38 -9.45 3.19
CA ALA A 11 -61.32 -8.61 2.41
C ALA A 11 -61.53 -7.16 2.93
N THR A 12 -61.70 -6.13 2.17
CA THR A 12 -61.94 -5.82 0.75
C THR A 12 -61.99 -4.29 0.56
N MET A 13 -61.44 -3.81 -0.52
CA MET A 13 -62.02 -3.06 -1.64
C MET A 13 -62.48 -1.58 -1.53
N PHE A 14 -62.23 -0.92 -2.66
CA PHE A 14 -62.77 0.25 -3.37
C PHE A 14 -62.04 1.55 -3.11
N GLY A 15 -61.42 2.22 -4.01
CA GLY A 15 -61.69 2.46 -5.47
C GLY A 15 -62.21 3.86 -5.68
N THR A 16 -61.44 4.73 -6.33
CA THR A 16 -62.04 5.63 -7.33
C THR A 16 -60.94 6.35 -8.14
N ILE A 17 -61.10 6.24 -9.43
CA ILE A 17 -60.42 6.91 -10.54
C ILE A 17 -61.06 8.27 -10.74
N ALA A 18 -60.21 9.28 -11.02
CA ALA A 18 -60.64 10.43 -11.84
C ALA A 18 -59.46 10.98 -12.63
N ALA A 19 -59.44 10.69 -13.91
CA ALA A 19 -58.66 11.37 -14.91
C ALA A 19 -59.39 12.62 -15.35
N LEU A 20 -58.63 13.64 -15.72
CA LEU A 20 -59.01 14.55 -16.83
C LEU A 20 -57.80 15.42 -17.26
N ALA A 21 -57.60 15.35 -18.47
CA ALA A 21 -56.72 15.84 -19.47
C ALA A 21 -56.76 17.37 -19.65
N ALA A 22 -55.70 17.96 -20.09
CA ALA A 22 -55.50 18.54 -21.40
C ALA A 22 -54.67 19.81 -21.44
N CYS A 23 -53.65 19.77 -22.27
CA CYS A 23 -53.18 20.76 -23.23
C CYS A 23 -52.47 22.04 -22.76
N GLY A 24 -51.27 22.18 -23.29
CA GLY A 24 -50.83 23.46 -23.86
C GLY A 24 -49.37 23.80 -23.64
N GLY A 25 -48.53 23.46 -24.57
CA GLY A 25 -47.41 24.10 -25.20
C GLY A 25 -46.55 25.14 -24.43
N GLY A 26 -45.25 24.93 -24.47
CA GLY A 26 -44.24 25.91 -24.17
C GLY A 26 -42.90 25.25 -23.86
N ALA A 27 -42.05 25.09 -24.88
CA ALA A 27 -40.68 24.78 -24.66
C ALA A 27 -39.99 25.93 -23.95
N THR A 28 -39.58 25.73 -22.75
CA THR A 28 -38.53 26.53 -22.12
C THR A 28 -37.46 25.55 -21.67
N ASP A 29 -36.25 25.75 -22.20
CA ASP A 29 -35.00 25.21 -21.66
C ASP A 29 -34.96 25.58 -20.17
N ASP A 30 -35.25 24.65 -19.31
CA ASP A 30 -34.87 24.69 -17.92
C ASP A 30 -33.60 23.85 -17.79
N SER A 31 -32.48 24.59 -17.81
CA SER A 31 -31.24 24.11 -17.20
C SER A 31 -31.60 23.55 -15.83
N ALA A 32 -31.42 22.24 -15.68
CA ALA A 32 -31.57 21.53 -14.42
C ALA A 32 -30.71 22.23 -13.36
N ALA A 33 -31.38 22.93 -12.45
CA ALA A 33 -30.81 23.25 -11.17
C ALA A 33 -30.43 21.92 -10.49
N SER A 34 -29.16 21.76 -10.14
CA SER A 34 -28.66 20.74 -9.26
C SER A 34 -29.50 20.79 -7.98
N GLU A 35 -30.28 19.76 -7.71
CA GLU A 35 -30.77 19.49 -6.38
C GLU A 35 -29.53 19.33 -5.49
N ASP A 36 -29.36 20.26 -4.57
CA ASP A 36 -28.30 20.30 -3.56
C ASP A 36 -28.64 19.20 -2.52
N GLY A 37 -28.45 17.96 -2.89
CA GLY A 37 -28.55 16.79 -2.01
C GLY A 37 -27.14 16.41 -1.59
N ASP A 38 -26.95 16.05 -0.33
CA ASP A 38 -25.70 15.54 0.21
C ASP A 38 -25.15 14.42 -0.69
N ILE A 39 -23.95 14.61 -1.22
CA ILE A 39 -23.25 13.60 -2.04
C ILE A 39 -22.51 12.65 -1.09
N LYS A 40 -22.69 11.36 -1.31
CA LYS A 40 -21.95 10.34 -0.60
C LYS A 40 -20.98 9.65 -1.56
N LEU A 41 -19.69 9.88 -1.37
CA LEU A 41 -18.62 9.19 -2.09
C LEU A 41 -18.24 7.88 -1.39
N THR A 42 -17.98 6.87 -2.17
CA THR A 42 -17.44 5.58 -1.70
C THR A 42 -16.00 5.41 -2.18
N VAL A 43 -15.11 4.99 -1.27
CA VAL A 43 -13.67 4.85 -1.54
C VAL A 43 -13.20 3.47 -1.12
N THR A 44 -12.55 2.70 -2.01
CA THR A 44 -11.93 1.44 -1.61
C THR A 44 -10.72 1.71 -0.72
N THR A 45 -10.65 1.01 0.40
CA THR A 45 -9.56 1.09 1.38
C THR A 45 -9.09 -0.30 1.76
N TRP A 46 -7.95 -0.39 2.46
CA TRP A 46 -7.54 -1.65 3.08
C TRP A 46 -7.25 -1.43 4.56
N ASN A 47 -7.73 -2.39 5.38
CA ASN A 47 -7.50 -2.39 6.83
C ASN A 47 -7.78 -1.02 7.46
N TYR A 48 -8.92 -0.42 7.13
CA TYR A 48 -9.27 0.97 7.47
C TYR A 48 -9.01 1.34 8.92
N ASP A 49 -9.37 0.44 9.85
CA ASP A 49 -9.21 0.67 11.30
C ASP A 49 -7.73 0.75 11.76
N THR A 50 -6.79 0.26 10.93
CA THR A 50 -5.36 0.22 11.25
C THR A 50 -4.49 1.01 10.27
N THR A 51 -5.14 1.76 9.37
CA THR A 51 -4.51 2.61 8.35
C THR A 51 -4.99 4.06 8.56
N PRO A 52 -4.37 4.78 9.50
CA PRO A 52 -4.92 6.04 10.05
C PRO A 52 -5.06 7.16 9.03
N GLU A 53 -4.28 7.15 7.95
CA GLU A 53 -4.36 8.17 6.92
C GLU A 53 -5.70 8.22 6.21
N PHE A 54 -6.39 7.10 6.02
CA PHE A 54 -7.68 7.09 5.34
C PHE A 54 -8.72 7.90 6.11
N GLU A 55 -8.89 7.62 7.39
CA GLU A 55 -9.85 8.35 8.22
C GLU A 55 -9.52 9.84 8.26
N LYS A 56 -8.24 10.19 8.44
CA LYS A 56 -7.81 11.58 8.53
C LYS A 56 -8.04 12.35 7.24
N LEU A 57 -7.69 11.77 6.09
CA LEU A 57 -7.94 12.37 4.78
C LEU A 57 -9.44 12.55 4.52
N PHE A 58 -10.26 11.53 4.83
CA PHE A 58 -11.70 11.59 4.60
C PHE A 58 -12.36 12.69 5.43
N ARG A 59 -12.04 12.78 6.73
CA ARG A 59 -12.59 13.82 7.60
C ARG A 59 -12.13 15.22 7.19
N ALA A 60 -10.85 15.40 6.87
CA ALA A 60 -10.34 16.69 6.40
C ALA A 60 -10.98 17.13 5.08
N PHE A 61 -11.19 16.20 4.15
CA PHE A 61 -11.90 16.47 2.91
C PHE A 61 -13.36 16.89 3.14
N GLU A 62 -14.08 16.18 4.02
CA GLU A 62 -15.48 16.50 4.37
C GLU A 62 -15.61 17.89 5.03
N GLU A 63 -14.66 18.26 5.90
CA GLU A 63 -14.61 19.59 6.51
C GLU A 63 -14.40 20.69 5.47
N ALA A 64 -13.55 20.43 4.48
CA ALA A 64 -13.26 21.38 3.40
C ALA A 64 -14.38 21.44 2.33
N ASN A 65 -15.24 20.42 2.25
CA ASN A 65 -16.27 20.26 1.23
C ASN A 65 -17.66 19.97 1.83
N PRO A 66 -18.30 20.91 2.51
CA PRO A 66 -19.64 20.72 3.09
C PRO A 66 -20.65 20.20 2.06
N GLY A 67 -21.42 19.18 2.42
CA GLY A 67 -22.37 18.51 1.52
C GLY A 67 -21.80 17.29 0.80
N ILE A 68 -20.52 16.94 1.01
CA ILE A 68 -19.94 15.68 0.53
C ILE A 68 -19.49 14.87 1.76
N THR A 69 -19.89 13.59 1.83
CA THR A 69 -19.42 12.62 2.82
C THR A 69 -18.66 11.50 2.15
N VAL A 70 -17.72 10.86 2.87
CA VAL A 70 -16.88 9.79 2.35
C VAL A 70 -17.05 8.53 3.18
N GLU A 71 -17.43 7.41 2.55
CA GLU A 71 -17.51 6.11 3.17
C GLU A 71 -16.44 5.15 2.65
N PRO A 72 -15.71 4.45 3.55
CA PRO A 72 -14.78 3.41 3.13
C PRO A 72 -15.51 2.16 2.65
N VAL A 73 -15.01 1.58 1.57
CA VAL A 73 -15.28 0.20 1.15
C VAL A 73 -14.06 -0.62 1.55
N ASP A 74 -14.07 -1.11 2.78
CA ASP A 74 -12.89 -1.73 3.38
C ASP A 74 -12.68 -3.17 2.94
N ILE A 75 -11.45 -3.49 2.59
CA ILE A 75 -11.01 -4.80 2.12
C ILE A 75 -9.76 -5.20 2.91
N ALA A 76 -9.63 -6.47 3.27
CA ALA A 76 -8.38 -6.93 3.87
C ALA A 76 -7.18 -6.72 2.92
N SER A 77 -6.06 -6.21 3.43
CA SER A 77 -4.91 -5.84 2.59
C SER A 77 -4.41 -6.97 1.68
N ASP A 78 -4.36 -8.21 2.19
CA ASP A 78 -3.87 -9.37 1.43
C ASP A 78 -4.83 -9.80 0.30
N ASP A 79 -6.12 -9.47 0.41
CA ASP A 79 -7.15 -9.80 -0.58
C ASP A 79 -7.44 -8.63 -1.53
N TYR A 80 -6.81 -7.46 -1.32
CA TYR A 80 -7.23 -6.19 -1.92
C TYR A 80 -7.28 -6.24 -3.45
N ASP A 81 -6.17 -6.56 -4.10
CA ASP A 81 -6.07 -6.56 -5.57
C ASP A 81 -7.01 -7.58 -6.22
N THR A 82 -7.14 -8.77 -5.61
CA THR A 82 -8.05 -9.82 -6.11
C THR A 82 -9.52 -9.39 -6.03
N LYS A 83 -9.91 -8.77 -4.92
CA LYS A 83 -11.28 -8.26 -4.74
C LYS A 83 -11.56 -7.06 -5.63
N LEU A 84 -10.64 -6.10 -5.71
CA LEU A 84 -10.79 -4.93 -6.57
C LEU A 84 -10.96 -5.34 -8.04
N THR A 85 -10.13 -6.29 -8.51
CA THR A 85 -10.27 -6.86 -9.86
C THR A 85 -11.65 -7.50 -10.08
N THR A 86 -12.17 -8.22 -9.09
CA THR A 86 -13.51 -8.84 -9.15
C THR A 86 -14.62 -7.78 -9.17
N MET A 87 -14.53 -6.75 -8.33
CA MET A 87 -15.48 -5.63 -8.30
C MET A 87 -15.55 -4.94 -9.65
N LEU A 88 -14.41 -4.54 -10.21
CA LEU A 88 -14.35 -3.86 -11.51
C LEU A 88 -14.88 -4.75 -12.64
N SER A 89 -14.56 -6.05 -12.64
CA SER A 89 -15.05 -7.00 -13.64
C SER A 89 -16.56 -7.23 -13.56
N SER A 90 -17.16 -7.04 -12.40
CA SER A 90 -18.61 -7.16 -12.20
C SER A 90 -19.39 -5.87 -12.47
N GLY A 91 -18.71 -4.77 -12.83
CA GLY A 91 -19.34 -3.49 -13.08
C GLY A 91 -19.72 -2.73 -11.80
N ASP A 92 -18.95 -2.92 -10.73
CA ASP A 92 -19.09 -2.19 -9.47
C ASP A 92 -19.07 -0.67 -9.70
N THR A 93 -19.79 0.06 -8.88
CA THR A 93 -19.97 1.52 -8.99
C THR A 93 -19.36 2.31 -7.84
N THR A 94 -18.46 1.72 -7.05
CA THR A 94 -17.66 2.45 -6.06
C THR A 94 -16.98 3.62 -6.74
N ASP A 95 -17.06 4.81 -6.17
CA ASP A 95 -16.68 6.03 -6.85
C ASP A 95 -15.17 6.18 -7.04
N ILE A 96 -14.41 5.93 -5.98
CA ILE A 96 -12.97 6.12 -5.92
C ILE A 96 -12.29 4.80 -5.57
N LEU A 97 -11.24 4.49 -6.30
CA LEU A 97 -10.47 3.28 -6.18
C LEU A 97 -9.06 3.64 -5.72
N THR A 98 -8.60 3.05 -4.64
CA THR A 98 -7.21 3.24 -4.20
C THR A 98 -6.28 2.32 -4.98
N MET A 99 -5.37 2.88 -5.73
CA MET A 99 -4.32 2.17 -6.45
C MET A 99 -3.16 1.91 -5.48
N LYS A 100 -3.20 0.75 -4.83
CA LYS A 100 -2.25 0.33 -3.79
C LYS A 100 -0.81 0.28 -4.31
N ASN A 101 -0.65 -0.08 -5.58
CA ASN A 101 0.61 -0.18 -6.28
C ASN A 101 0.41 0.01 -7.80
N LEU A 102 1.50 0.09 -8.54
CA LEU A 102 1.48 0.26 -10.00
C LEU A 102 1.09 -1.04 -10.73
N LEU A 103 1.26 -2.19 -10.09
CA LEU A 103 1.09 -3.51 -10.69
C LEU A 103 -0.30 -3.75 -11.27
N SER A 104 -1.35 -3.51 -10.47
CA SER A 104 -2.73 -3.70 -10.91
C SER A 104 -3.30 -2.49 -11.65
N TYR A 105 -2.74 -1.31 -11.41
CA TYR A 105 -3.20 -0.05 -11.99
C TYR A 105 -3.21 -0.05 -13.51
N SER A 106 -2.09 -0.43 -14.15
CA SER A 106 -1.98 -0.46 -15.61
C SER A 106 -3.05 -1.32 -16.24
N ASN A 107 -3.35 -2.46 -15.63
CA ASN A 107 -4.37 -3.38 -16.10
C ASN A 107 -5.78 -2.78 -16.08
N TYR A 108 -6.11 -2.03 -15.01
CA TYR A 108 -7.40 -1.35 -14.92
C TYR A 108 -7.51 -0.20 -15.94
N ALA A 109 -6.43 0.55 -16.13
CA ALA A 109 -6.35 1.63 -17.12
C ALA A 109 -6.52 1.10 -18.55
N LEU A 110 -5.77 0.09 -18.95
CA LEU A 110 -5.82 -0.51 -20.28
C LEU A 110 -7.16 -1.19 -20.60
N ARG A 111 -7.92 -1.61 -19.58
CA ARG A 111 -9.26 -2.19 -19.73
C ARG A 111 -10.40 -1.15 -19.69
N ASP A 112 -10.08 0.13 -19.79
CA ASP A 112 -11.06 1.24 -19.74
C ASP A 112 -11.97 1.20 -18.49
N GLN A 113 -11.39 0.82 -17.33
CA GLN A 113 -12.11 0.72 -16.06
C GLN A 113 -11.96 2.00 -15.21
N LEU A 114 -11.03 2.87 -15.58
CA LEU A 114 -10.72 4.12 -14.90
C LEU A 114 -11.07 5.34 -15.78
N VAL A 115 -11.33 6.48 -15.15
CA VAL A 115 -11.49 7.75 -15.86
C VAL A 115 -10.11 8.26 -16.29
N ASP A 116 -9.98 8.69 -17.55
CA ASP A 116 -8.80 9.36 -18.06
C ASP A 116 -8.68 10.76 -17.43
N LEU A 117 -7.64 11.02 -16.68
CA LEU A 117 -7.38 12.25 -15.94
C LEU A 117 -6.32 13.14 -16.62
N THR A 118 -5.80 12.75 -17.77
CA THR A 118 -4.65 13.38 -18.44
C THR A 118 -4.83 14.89 -18.62
N ASP A 119 -5.96 15.30 -19.21
CA ASP A 119 -6.24 16.72 -19.46
C ASP A 119 -6.43 17.51 -18.14
N HIS A 120 -7.07 16.90 -17.15
CA HIS A 120 -7.28 17.52 -15.85
C HIS A 120 -5.94 17.74 -15.13
N ILE A 121 -5.11 16.69 -15.03
CA ILE A 121 -3.78 16.74 -14.41
C ILE A 121 -2.89 17.76 -15.13
N GLY A 122 -2.97 17.86 -16.46
CA GLY A 122 -2.26 18.85 -17.25
C GLY A 122 -2.65 20.31 -16.93
N SER A 123 -3.76 20.53 -16.22
CA SER A 123 -4.20 21.84 -15.76
C SER A 123 -3.76 22.18 -14.31
N LEU A 124 -3.20 21.21 -13.58
CA LEU A 124 -2.77 21.35 -12.19
C LEU A 124 -1.28 21.72 -12.10
N ASP A 125 -0.90 22.36 -11.01
CA ASP A 125 0.52 22.49 -10.64
C ASP A 125 0.97 21.24 -9.87
N ILE A 126 1.49 20.26 -10.62
CA ILE A 126 1.98 19.01 -10.06
C ILE A 126 3.48 18.98 -9.82
N ALA A 127 4.19 20.11 -10.01
CA ALA A 127 5.65 20.15 -9.85
C ALA A 127 6.16 19.56 -8.51
N PRO A 128 5.47 19.77 -7.35
CA PRO A 128 5.87 19.18 -6.09
C PRO A 128 5.70 17.65 -6.00
N ALA A 129 4.96 17.03 -6.94
CA ALA A 129 4.69 15.59 -6.99
C ALA A 129 5.05 14.96 -8.34
N GLN A 130 5.79 15.67 -9.21
CA GLN A 130 6.04 15.27 -10.60
C GLN A 130 6.57 13.84 -10.72
N GLU A 131 7.56 13.48 -9.93
CA GLU A 131 8.17 12.14 -9.97
C GLU A 131 7.13 11.03 -9.72
N SER A 132 6.20 11.25 -8.78
CA SER A 132 5.15 10.29 -8.48
C SER A 132 4.12 10.20 -9.62
N TYR A 133 3.78 11.32 -10.27
CA TYR A 133 2.89 11.32 -11.44
C TYR A 133 3.50 10.62 -12.65
N ASP A 134 4.80 10.80 -12.90
CA ASP A 134 5.51 10.17 -14.02
C ASP A 134 5.45 8.64 -13.95
N MET A 135 5.35 8.05 -12.75
CA MET A 135 5.22 6.61 -12.56
C MET A 135 3.83 6.06 -12.96
N TYR A 136 2.81 6.92 -13.06
CA TYR A 136 1.44 6.53 -13.43
C TYR A 136 1.14 6.73 -14.94
N ASP A 137 2.14 6.99 -15.77
CA ASP A 137 1.94 7.04 -17.22
C ASP A 137 1.65 5.65 -17.79
N VAL A 138 0.55 5.53 -18.52
CA VAL A 138 0.16 4.35 -19.28
C VAL A 138 -0.12 4.77 -20.71
N GLU A 139 0.79 4.50 -21.63
CA GLU A 139 0.67 4.85 -23.04
C GLU A 139 0.44 6.36 -23.31
N GLY A 140 1.07 7.22 -22.52
CA GLY A 140 0.94 8.68 -22.61
C GLY A 140 -0.30 9.24 -21.93
N LYS A 141 -0.95 8.47 -21.08
CA LYS A 141 -2.13 8.87 -20.30
C LYS A 141 -1.98 8.56 -18.83
N THR A 142 -2.64 9.36 -18.01
CA THR A 142 -2.66 9.18 -16.56
C THR A 142 -4.11 9.04 -16.05
N TYR A 143 -4.37 8.00 -15.23
CA TYR A 143 -5.69 7.65 -14.75
C TYR A 143 -5.81 7.70 -13.22
N ALA A 144 -4.77 8.12 -12.52
CA ALA A 144 -4.73 8.21 -11.07
C ALA A 144 -3.93 9.43 -10.60
N GLN A 145 -4.23 9.91 -9.39
CA GLN A 145 -3.49 10.98 -8.74
C GLN A 145 -2.79 10.44 -7.50
N PRO A 146 -1.45 10.43 -7.46
CA PRO A 146 -0.68 9.96 -6.31
C PRO A 146 -0.86 10.87 -5.12
N TYR A 147 -1.16 10.28 -3.94
CA TYR A 147 -1.32 11.06 -2.72
C TYR A 147 -0.18 10.84 -1.73
N ARG A 148 0.41 9.64 -1.72
CA ARG A 148 1.59 9.34 -0.89
C ARG A 148 2.63 8.58 -1.70
N THR A 149 3.87 8.63 -1.23
CA THR A 149 4.97 7.83 -1.76
C THR A 149 5.64 7.08 -0.63
N ASP A 150 5.94 5.82 -0.86
CA ASP A 150 6.57 4.98 0.14
C ASP A 150 7.85 4.37 -0.40
N PHE A 151 8.82 4.22 0.47
CA PHE A 151 10.04 3.47 0.20
C PHE A 151 10.42 2.63 1.41
N TRP A 152 11.31 1.67 1.23
CA TRP A 152 11.66 0.73 2.27
C TRP A 152 12.87 1.19 3.06
N VAL A 153 12.80 1.00 4.39
CA VAL A 153 13.83 1.32 5.37
C VAL A 153 14.01 0.16 6.35
N LEU A 154 15.09 0.14 7.09
CA LEU A 154 15.33 -0.80 8.17
C LEU A 154 14.82 -0.21 9.49
N TYR A 155 13.80 -0.82 10.08
CA TYR A 155 13.35 -0.54 11.46
C TYR A 155 14.23 -1.31 12.44
N TYR A 156 14.59 -0.70 13.57
CA TYR A 156 15.32 -1.36 14.64
C TYR A 156 14.79 -0.99 16.02
N ASN A 157 14.85 -1.94 16.95
CA ASN A 157 14.46 -1.77 18.35
C ASN A 157 15.68 -1.26 19.14
N LYS A 158 15.64 0.01 19.56
CA LYS A 158 16.75 0.68 20.28
C LYS A 158 17.11 -0.03 21.58
N LYS A 159 16.10 -0.42 22.37
CA LYS A 159 16.29 -1.13 23.64
C LYS A 159 17.07 -2.44 23.46
N MET A 160 16.75 -3.22 22.42
CA MET A 160 17.44 -4.49 22.17
C MET A 160 18.90 -4.28 21.77
N PHE A 161 19.20 -3.25 20.98
CA PHE A 161 20.57 -2.87 20.65
C PHE A 161 21.34 -2.40 21.88
N ASP A 162 20.74 -1.54 22.70
CA ASP A 162 21.35 -1.01 23.94
C ASP A 162 21.63 -2.15 24.94
N GLU A 163 20.69 -3.08 25.14
CA GLU A 163 20.88 -4.25 26.00
C GLU A 163 22.01 -5.18 25.52
N ALA A 164 22.17 -5.30 24.20
CA ALA A 164 23.25 -6.08 23.61
C ALA A 164 24.60 -5.34 23.57
N GLY A 165 24.60 -4.03 23.83
CA GLY A 165 25.78 -3.18 23.73
C GLY A 165 26.28 -3.01 22.30
N LEU A 166 25.36 -3.02 21.33
CA LEU A 166 25.64 -2.86 19.90
C LEU A 166 25.33 -1.43 19.45
N ASP A 167 26.13 -0.94 18.51
CA ASP A 167 25.86 0.34 17.84
C ASP A 167 24.62 0.20 16.95
N TYR A 168 23.85 1.28 16.80
CA TYR A 168 22.69 1.31 15.89
C TYR A 168 23.14 1.12 14.44
N PRO A 169 22.34 0.41 13.59
CA PRO A 169 22.71 0.12 12.22
C PRO A 169 22.76 1.42 11.39
N SER A 170 23.87 1.66 10.69
CA SER A 170 24.01 2.82 9.80
C SER A 170 24.88 2.45 8.63
N ASN A 171 24.35 2.57 7.41
CA ASN A 171 25.02 2.19 6.16
C ASN A 171 25.70 0.80 6.28
N ILE A 172 24.91 -0.20 6.67
CA ILE A 172 25.38 -1.58 6.86
C ILE A 172 25.24 -2.38 5.57
N THR A 173 26.09 -3.40 5.43
CA THR A 173 25.94 -4.40 4.38
C THR A 173 24.96 -5.50 4.80
N TRP A 174 24.52 -6.32 3.83
CA TRP A 174 23.70 -7.48 4.11
C TRP A 174 24.42 -8.52 5.01
N ASP A 175 25.74 -8.65 4.89
CA ASP A 175 26.52 -9.53 5.76
C ASP A 175 26.54 -8.98 7.21
N GLU A 176 26.68 -7.66 7.37
CA GLU A 176 26.60 -7.03 8.69
C GLU A 176 25.20 -7.15 9.28
N TYR A 177 24.14 -7.03 8.45
CA TYR A 177 22.75 -7.26 8.88
C TYR A 177 22.55 -8.70 9.40
N GLU A 178 23.05 -9.72 8.67
CA GLU A 178 22.98 -11.11 9.07
C GLU A 178 23.72 -11.35 10.41
N GLU A 179 24.91 -10.76 10.58
CA GLU A 179 25.70 -10.87 11.81
C GLU A 179 25.04 -10.18 13.01
N LEU A 180 24.47 -8.97 12.81
CA LEU A 180 23.68 -8.30 13.85
C LEU A 180 22.46 -9.10 14.25
N ALA A 181 21.75 -9.68 13.28
CA ALA A 181 20.61 -10.53 13.57
C ALA A 181 20.98 -11.73 14.44
N LYS A 182 22.11 -12.40 14.18
CA LYS A 182 22.61 -13.50 15.00
C LYS A 182 22.93 -13.05 16.43
N GLN A 183 23.58 -11.89 16.59
CA GLN A 183 23.92 -11.35 17.91
C GLN A 183 22.72 -10.93 18.75
N LEU A 184 21.67 -10.44 18.10
CA LEU A 184 20.42 -9.96 18.74
C LEU A 184 19.41 -11.08 19.02
N THR A 185 19.63 -12.30 18.49
CA THR A 185 18.73 -13.43 18.65
C THR A 185 18.83 -14.03 20.05
N LYS A 186 17.66 -14.22 20.70
CA LYS A 186 17.52 -14.87 22.01
C LYS A 186 16.54 -16.05 21.86
N PRO A 187 17.01 -17.26 21.44
CA PRO A 187 16.12 -18.37 21.09
C PRO A 187 15.24 -18.85 22.25
N ASP A 188 15.79 -18.84 23.47
CA ASP A 188 15.06 -19.25 24.68
C ASP A 188 13.87 -18.35 25.01
N GLU A 189 13.89 -17.10 24.55
CA GLU A 189 12.85 -16.09 24.73
C GLU A 189 11.94 -15.96 23.48
N GLN A 190 12.20 -16.75 22.44
CA GLN A 190 11.55 -16.65 21.14
C GLN A 190 11.66 -15.21 20.53
N ILE A 191 12.84 -14.60 20.70
CA ILE A 191 13.19 -13.31 20.11
C ILE A 191 14.13 -13.57 18.95
N TYR A 192 13.78 -13.04 17.80
CA TYR A 192 14.58 -13.10 16.59
C TYR A 192 15.38 -11.80 16.42
N GLY A 193 16.60 -11.90 15.93
CA GLY A 193 17.39 -10.71 15.59
C GLY A 193 16.81 -9.96 14.40
N ALA A 194 16.10 -10.69 13.52
CA ALA A 194 15.43 -10.09 12.38
C ALA A 194 14.05 -10.72 12.12
N TYR A 195 13.18 -9.96 11.45
CA TYR A 195 11.94 -10.46 10.88
C TYR A 195 11.85 -10.08 9.41
N GLN A 196 11.64 -11.05 8.55
CA GLN A 196 11.33 -10.88 7.14
C GLN A 196 9.86 -11.22 6.91
N HIS A 197 9.10 -10.28 6.39
CA HIS A 197 7.68 -10.52 6.09
C HIS A 197 7.52 -11.43 4.87
N THR A 198 6.38 -12.10 4.75
CA THR A 198 6.15 -13.16 3.76
C THR A 198 5.87 -12.67 2.34
N TRP A 199 5.99 -11.38 2.07
CA TRP A 199 5.85 -10.83 0.73
C TRP A 199 7.12 -11.06 -0.09
N ARG A 200 6.97 -11.38 -1.37
CA ARG A 200 8.11 -11.56 -2.28
C ARG A 200 8.99 -10.31 -2.38
N SER A 201 8.39 -9.11 -2.26
CA SER A 201 9.10 -7.83 -2.31
C SER A 201 10.23 -7.74 -1.29
N THR A 202 10.10 -8.40 -0.14
CA THR A 202 11.15 -8.45 0.90
C THR A 202 12.45 -9.15 0.45
N THR A 203 12.40 -9.90 -0.64
CA THR A 203 13.57 -10.55 -1.24
C THR A 203 13.79 -10.04 -2.66
N GLN A 204 12.76 -10.10 -3.51
CA GLN A 204 12.91 -9.89 -4.94
C GLN A 204 13.03 -8.41 -5.32
N ALA A 205 12.23 -7.52 -4.74
CA ALA A 205 12.23 -6.12 -5.12
C ALA A 205 13.51 -5.42 -4.68
N ILE A 206 13.97 -5.66 -3.46
CA ILE A 206 15.25 -5.07 -3.01
C ILE A 206 16.43 -5.64 -3.79
N ALA A 207 16.42 -6.93 -4.13
CA ALA A 207 17.45 -7.53 -4.95
C ALA A 207 17.48 -6.89 -6.35
N ALA A 208 16.32 -6.74 -7.00
CA ALA A 208 16.22 -6.08 -8.30
C ALA A 208 16.74 -4.64 -8.24
N ALA A 209 16.30 -3.86 -7.26
CA ALA A 209 16.74 -2.48 -7.07
C ALA A 209 18.26 -2.36 -6.94
N GLN A 210 18.86 -3.13 -6.06
CA GLN A 210 20.31 -3.07 -5.77
C GLN A 210 21.20 -3.65 -6.86
N ASN A 211 20.64 -4.39 -7.81
CA ASN A 211 21.35 -4.89 -8.97
C ASN A 211 21.03 -4.13 -10.28
N GLY A 212 20.27 -3.02 -10.20
CA GLY A 212 19.86 -2.25 -11.36
C GLY A 212 19.02 -3.04 -12.35
N ALA A 213 18.27 -4.04 -11.84
CA ALA A 213 17.41 -4.94 -12.60
C ALA A 213 15.93 -4.57 -12.39
N ASN A 214 15.04 -5.28 -13.06
CA ASN A 214 13.61 -5.21 -12.87
C ASN A 214 12.99 -6.60 -12.78
N LEU A 215 11.74 -6.70 -12.35
CA LEU A 215 11.05 -7.98 -12.19
C LEU A 215 10.25 -8.41 -13.43
N ILE A 216 10.21 -7.59 -14.49
CA ILE A 216 9.52 -7.91 -15.76
C ILE A 216 10.42 -8.78 -16.64
N ASP A 217 11.71 -8.43 -16.76
CA ASP A 217 12.65 -9.15 -17.59
C ASP A 217 13.07 -10.46 -16.93
N PRO A 218 12.79 -11.64 -17.52
CA PRO A 218 13.05 -12.92 -16.90
C PRO A 218 14.53 -13.30 -16.94
N GLN A 219 15.34 -12.58 -16.19
CA GLN A 219 16.77 -12.78 -15.93
C GLN A 219 16.98 -12.54 -14.44
N TYR A 220 16.78 -13.56 -13.60
CA TYR A 220 16.65 -13.43 -12.14
C TYR A 220 17.82 -14.01 -11.37
N ASP A 221 18.97 -14.29 -11.98
CA ASP A 221 20.15 -14.86 -11.32
C ASP A 221 20.61 -14.04 -10.10
N TYR A 222 20.38 -12.72 -10.11
CA TYR A 222 20.72 -11.82 -9.01
C TYR A 222 19.93 -12.09 -7.72
N LEU A 223 18.86 -12.88 -7.77
CA LEU A 223 18.05 -13.25 -6.60
C LEU A 223 18.72 -14.33 -5.74
N GLU A 224 19.66 -15.14 -6.30
CA GLU A 224 20.19 -16.36 -5.65
C GLU A 224 20.76 -16.04 -4.27
N GLU A 225 21.64 -15.05 -4.15
CA GLU A 225 22.27 -14.68 -2.87
C GLU A 225 21.27 -14.16 -1.83
N TYR A 226 20.21 -13.47 -2.25
CA TYR A 226 19.17 -12.96 -1.34
C TYR A 226 18.32 -14.10 -0.78
N TYR A 227 18.01 -15.10 -1.59
CA TYR A 227 17.34 -16.31 -1.12
C TYR A 227 18.23 -17.17 -0.23
N ASP A 228 19.50 -17.38 -0.61
CA ASP A 228 20.45 -18.12 0.19
C ASP A 228 20.63 -17.49 1.57
N ARG A 229 20.70 -16.15 1.66
CA ARG A 229 20.76 -15.42 2.94
C ARG A 229 19.49 -15.65 3.76
N ALA A 230 18.31 -15.49 3.15
CA ALA A 230 17.05 -15.70 3.85
C ALA A 230 16.97 -17.13 4.45
N LEU A 231 17.38 -18.14 3.71
CA LEU A 231 17.42 -19.53 4.17
C LEU A 231 18.46 -19.73 5.28
N ARG A 232 19.68 -19.18 5.14
CA ARG A 232 20.70 -19.24 6.21
C ARG A 232 20.19 -18.62 7.51
N MET A 233 19.52 -17.46 7.44
CA MET A 233 18.98 -16.79 8.62
C MET A 233 17.85 -17.58 9.29
N GLN A 234 17.05 -18.34 8.53
CA GLN A 234 16.07 -19.27 9.08
C GLN A 234 16.75 -20.46 9.76
N ASP A 235 17.74 -21.08 9.14
CA ASP A 235 18.49 -22.21 9.67
C ASP A 235 19.22 -21.85 10.98
N ASP A 236 19.82 -20.66 11.03
CA ASP A 236 20.50 -20.11 12.21
C ASP A 236 19.53 -19.61 13.30
N LYS A 237 18.23 -19.64 13.04
CA LYS A 237 17.17 -19.08 13.91
C LYS A 237 17.30 -17.57 14.15
N ALA A 238 18.06 -16.87 13.31
CA ALA A 238 18.21 -15.43 13.37
C ALA A 238 16.95 -14.69 12.90
N GLN A 239 16.10 -15.36 12.12
CA GLN A 239 14.76 -14.91 11.77
C GLN A 239 13.73 -16.04 11.91
N MET A 240 12.44 -15.66 11.96
CA MET A 240 11.35 -16.62 12.00
C MET A 240 11.33 -17.46 10.71
N ASP A 241 11.03 -18.74 10.83
CA ASP A 241 10.80 -19.63 9.72
C ASP A 241 9.61 -19.16 8.86
N PHE A 242 9.80 -19.08 7.54
CA PHE A 242 8.82 -18.57 6.59
C PHE A 242 7.50 -19.34 6.61
N GLY A 243 7.59 -20.68 6.64
CA GLY A 243 6.41 -21.55 6.71
C GLY A 243 5.61 -21.31 7.99
N THR A 244 6.31 -21.08 9.11
CA THR A 244 5.71 -20.71 10.39
C THR A 244 5.04 -19.35 10.29
N ALA A 245 5.72 -18.34 9.77
CA ALA A 245 5.15 -16.98 9.61
C ALA A 245 3.88 -17.01 8.76
N LYS A 246 3.91 -17.72 7.63
CA LYS A 246 2.78 -17.82 6.69
C LYS A 246 1.61 -18.61 7.25
N SER A 247 1.87 -19.76 7.89
CA SER A 247 0.80 -20.62 8.45
C SER A 247 0.09 -20.00 9.66
N THR A 248 0.82 -19.26 10.49
CA THR A 248 0.27 -18.57 11.67
C THR A 248 -0.23 -17.18 11.37
N LYS A 249 -0.01 -16.67 10.15
CA LYS A 249 -0.43 -15.34 9.68
C LYS A 249 0.04 -14.21 10.62
N VAL A 250 1.27 -14.31 11.11
CA VAL A 250 1.84 -13.24 11.92
C VAL A 250 1.99 -11.97 11.09
N THR A 251 1.70 -10.84 11.70
CA THR A 251 1.87 -9.53 11.06
C THR A 251 3.22 -8.94 11.46
N TYR A 252 3.79 -8.11 10.60
CA TYR A 252 5.03 -7.40 10.91
C TYR A 252 4.86 -6.47 12.13
N GLN A 253 3.69 -5.84 12.29
CA GLN A 253 3.35 -5.05 13.48
C GLN A 253 3.50 -5.91 14.73
N SER A 254 2.87 -7.10 14.75
CA SER A 254 2.91 -7.96 15.94
C SER A 254 4.32 -8.45 16.29
N GLN A 255 5.19 -8.61 15.30
CA GLN A 255 6.57 -9.02 15.54
C GLN A 255 7.41 -7.87 16.12
N PHE A 256 7.27 -6.67 15.59
CA PHE A 256 8.06 -5.53 16.02
C PHE A 256 7.52 -4.89 17.29
N GLU A 257 6.22 -4.63 17.37
CA GLU A 257 5.57 -3.95 18.49
C GLU A 257 5.54 -4.78 19.77
N ASN A 258 5.56 -6.13 19.66
CA ASN A 258 5.70 -7.02 20.83
C ASN A 258 7.15 -7.41 21.13
N GLU A 259 8.12 -6.69 20.57
CA GLU A 259 9.56 -6.92 20.78
C GLU A 259 9.97 -8.38 20.49
N LYS A 260 9.40 -8.99 19.44
CA LYS A 260 9.75 -10.33 18.97
C LYS A 260 10.81 -10.33 17.87
N ALA A 261 11.08 -9.17 17.29
CA ALA A 261 12.14 -8.95 16.32
C ALA A 261 12.91 -7.68 16.67
N ALA A 262 14.25 -7.76 16.64
CA ALA A 262 15.12 -6.62 16.89
C ALA A 262 15.27 -5.71 15.67
N MET A 263 15.22 -6.28 14.48
CA MET A 263 15.29 -5.58 13.19
C MET A 263 14.22 -6.09 12.24
N MET A 264 13.76 -5.20 11.37
CA MET A 264 12.80 -5.52 10.32
C MET A 264 12.88 -4.47 9.22
N TYR A 265 13.10 -4.84 7.98
CA TYR A 265 12.90 -3.90 6.89
C TYR A 265 11.43 -3.90 6.44
N MET A 266 10.90 -2.69 6.28
CA MET A 266 9.50 -2.44 5.94
C MET A 266 9.37 -1.05 5.31
N GLY A 267 8.26 -0.81 4.62
CA GLY A 267 8.01 0.48 4.02
C GLY A 267 7.67 1.58 5.02
N THR A 268 7.85 2.81 4.59
CA THR A 268 7.63 4.03 5.40
C THR A 268 6.18 4.19 5.86
N TRP A 269 5.21 3.57 5.18
CA TRP A 269 3.80 3.58 5.60
C TRP A 269 3.57 3.05 7.03
N TYR A 270 4.47 2.21 7.54
CA TYR A 270 4.33 1.63 8.86
C TYR A 270 4.59 2.65 9.99
N MET A 271 5.36 3.71 9.73
CA MET A 271 5.69 4.70 10.75
C MET A 271 4.45 5.35 11.37
N GLY A 272 3.50 5.78 10.53
CA GLY A 272 2.26 6.40 11.01
C GLY A 272 1.44 5.48 11.92
N ALA A 273 1.28 4.21 11.53
CA ALA A 273 0.58 3.22 12.33
C ALA A 273 1.31 2.89 13.63
N LEU A 274 2.64 2.76 13.59
CA LEU A 274 3.47 2.49 14.76
C LEU A 274 3.37 3.64 15.78
N MET A 275 3.53 4.89 15.33
CA MET A 275 3.39 6.07 16.20
C MET A 275 1.99 6.16 16.81
N THR A 276 0.94 5.88 16.02
CA THR A 276 -0.44 5.84 16.54
C THR A 276 -0.62 4.76 17.60
N ASN A 277 -0.03 3.58 17.41
CA ASN A 277 -0.10 2.50 18.40
C ASN A 277 0.66 2.83 19.68
N ILE A 278 1.76 3.58 19.59
CA ILE A 278 2.50 4.10 20.76
C ILE A 278 1.65 5.16 21.49
N ASP A 279 1.08 6.13 20.79
CA ASP A 279 0.23 7.17 21.35
C ASP A 279 -1.00 6.59 22.07
N ASP A 280 -1.58 5.53 21.52
CA ASP A 280 -2.71 4.79 22.10
C ASP A 280 -2.29 3.87 23.27
N GLY A 281 -1.00 3.74 23.56
CA GLY A 281 -0.48 2.86 24.62
C GLY A 281 -0.64 1.36 24.30
N LYS A 282 -0.73 0.98 23.03
CA LYS A 282 -0.79 -0.43 22.59
C LYS A 282 0.59 -1.08 22.58
N THR A 283 1.64 -0.29 22.42
CA THR A 283 3.04 -0.70 22.47
C THR A 283 3.88 0.42 23.10
N ASP A 284 5.01 0.06 23.68
CA ASP A 284 6.02 0.96 24.23
C ASP A 284 7.40 0.74 23.58
N VAL A 285 7.41 0.17 22.37
CA VAL A 285 8.65 -0.13 21.64
C VAL A 285 9.47 1.14 21.38
N GLU A 286 10.72 1.12 21.78
CA GLU A 286 11.70 2.17 21.49
C GLU A 286 12.33 1.90 20.14
N TRP A 287 12.01 2.70 19.14
CA TRP A 287 12.36 2.41 17.76
C TRP A 287 13.18 3.50 17.07
N GLY A 288 13.84 3.11 16.02
CA GLY A 288 14.48 3.96 15.05
C GLY A 288 14.40 3.34 13.66
N ILE A 289 14.78 4.10 12.66
CA ILE A 289 14.96 3.62 11.31
C ILE A 289 16.40 3.81 10.85
N ALA A 290 16.82 2.98 9.91
CA ALA A 290 18.12 3.07 9.25
C ALA A 290 17.94 2.86 7.75
N GLU A 291 18.98 3.19 7.01
CA GLU A 291 19.11 2.88 5.59
C GLU A 291 18.94 1.36 5.39
N MET A 292 18.32 0.96 4.26
CA MET A 292 18.29 -0.45 3.89
C MET A 292 19.72 -1.02 3.83
N PRO A 293 19.94 -2.27 4.28
CA PRO A 293 21.24 -2.92 4.08
C PRO A 293 21.60 -2.97 2.59
N GLN A 294 22.86 -2.81 2.26
CA GLN A 294 23.36 -2.74 0.89
C GLN A 294 24.29 -3.93 0.57
N ASN A 295 24.53 -4.21 -0.72
CA ASN A 295 25.54 -5.18 -1.13
C ASN A 295 26.95 -4.71 -0.76
N GLU A 296 27.20 -3.42 -0.88
CA GLU A 296 28.44 -2.74 -0.50
C GLU A 296 28.12 -1.43 0.22
N LYS A 297 29.01 -0.98 1.13
CA LYS A 297 28.85 0.32 1.79
C LYS A 297 29.00 1.47 0.80
N GLY A 298 28.20 2.49 0.95
CA GLY A 298 28.27 3.69 0.11
C GLY A 298 26.91 4.26 -0.19
N GLU A 299 26.61 4.45 -1.47
CA GLU A 299 25.33 4.94 -1.95
C GLU A 299 24.20 3.96 -1.61
N VAL A 300 23.10 4.49 -1.11
CA VAL A 300 21.97 3.71 -0.64
C VAL A 300 20.91 3.59 -1.72
N THR A 301 20.67 2.37 -2.16
CA THR A 301 19.56 2.02 -3.04
C THR A 301 18.49 1.28 -2.26
N THR A 302 17.27 1.78 -2.35
CA THR A 302 16.06 1.11 -1.86
C THR A 302 15.02 1.00 -2.97
N PHE A 303 13.85 0.52 -2.64
CA PHE A 303 12.74 0.46 -3.59
C PHE A 303 11.46 1.02 -2.94
N GLY A 304 10.50 1.38 -3.79
CA GLY A 304 9.24 1.94 -3.36
C GLY A 304 8.26 2.12 -4.50
N SER A 305 7.10 2.58 -4.19
CA SER A 305 6.14 3.07 -5.18
C SER A 305 5.14 4.03 -4.55
N PRO A 306 4.59 4.96 -5.34
CA PRO A 306 3.50 5.79 -4.88
C PRO A 306 2.20 4.99 -4.79
N THR A 307 1.30 5.45 -3.93
CA THR A 307 -0.09 5.02 -3.85
C THR A 307 -0.96 6.17 -4.34
N ALA A 308 -1.99 5.86 -5.12
CA ALA A 308 -2.82 6.87 -5.76
C ALA A 308 -4.32 6.59 -5.58
N PHE A 309 -5.13 7.61 -5.82
CA PHE A 309 -6.56 7.46 -6.02
C PHE A 309 -6.90 7.57 -7.51
N ALA A 310 -7.83 6.74 -7.96
CA ALA A 310 -8.38 6.75 -9.31
C ALA A 310 -9.91 6.82 -9.26
N ILE A 311 -10.53 7.36 -10.30
CA ILE A 311 -11.99 7.43 -10.42
C ILE A 311 -12.46 6.21 -11.21
N ASN A 312 -13.39 5.45 -10.62
CA ASN A 312 -14.04 4.34 -11.32
C ASN A 312 -14.85 4.89 -12.51
N LYS A 313 -14.65 4.30 -13.68
CA LYS A 313 -15.40 4.67 -14.91
C LYS A 313 -16.90 4.62 -14.72
N ASN A 314 -17.39 3.73 -13.86
CA ASN A 314 -18.81 3.53 -13.57
C ASN A 314 -19.35 4.43 -12.44
N SER A 315 -18.51 5.28 -11.83
CA SER A 315 -18.95 6.24 -10.81
C SER A 315 -20.01 7.18 -11.35
N LYS A 316 -21.00 7.46 -10.52
CA LYS A 316 -22.05 8.47 -10.81
C LYS A 316 -21.73 9.85 -10.24
N HIS A 317 -20.63 9.95 -9.47
CA HIS A 317 -20.22 11.16 -8.77
C HIS A 317 -18.81 11.63 -9.20
N GLN A 318 -18.47 11.47 -10.50
CA GLN A 318 -17.10 11.72 -11.00
C GLN A 318 -16.58 13.13 -10.68
N GLU A 319 -17.42 14.18 -10.74
CA GLU A 319 -17.01 15.55 -10.38
C GLU A 319 -16.66 15.69 -8.88
N ALA A 320 -17.44 15.05 -8.00
CA ALA A 320 -17.14 15.07 -6.57
C ALA A 320 -15.91 14.18 -6.25
N ALA A 321 -15.76 13.05 -6.94
CA ALA A 321 -14.58 12.20 -6.86
C ALA A 321 -13.32 12.96 -7.30
N GLN A 322 -13.39 13.76 -8.37
CA GLN A 322 -12.26 14.57 -8.82
C GLN A 322 -11.83 15.59 -7.75
N LYS A 323 -12.78 16.24 -7.07
CA LYS A 323 -12.45 17.16 -5.96
C LYS A 323 -11.74 16.42 -4.81
N PHE A 324 -12.14 15.17 -4.55
CA PHE A 324 -11.48 14.34 -3.54
C PHE A 324 -10.04 14.02 -3.94
N LEU A 325 -9.81 13.62 -5.19
CA LEU A 325 -8.46 13.35 -5.69
C LEU A 325 -7.57 14.59 -5.60
N ASP A 326 -8.06 15.75 -6.07
CA ASP A 326 -7.33 17.03 -6.03
C ASP A 326 -6.96 17.43 -4.61
N PHE A 327 -7.87 17.24 -3.64
CA PHE A 327 -7.61 17.50 -2.24
C PHE A 327 -6.52 16.59 -1.68
N CYS A 328 -6.68 15.28 -1.88
CA CYS A 328 -5.77 14.28 -1.28
C CYS A 328 -4.35 14.32 -1.87
N SER A 329 -4.23 14.65 -3.18
CA SER A 329 -2.95 14.69 -3.90
C SER A 329 -2.30 16.07 -3.89
N GLY A 330 -2.99 17.09 -3.37
CA GLY A 330 -2.52 18.46 -3.26
C GLY A 330 -1.91 18.78 -1.89
N GLU A 331 -1.60 20.07 -1.70
CA GLU A 331 -0.96 20.57 -0.48
C GLU A 331 -1.76 20.27 0.80
N GLU A 332 -3.09 20.38 0.76
CA GLU A 332 -3.92 20.17 1.95
C GLU A 332 -3.90 18.68 2.39
N GLY A 333 -4.03 17.75 1.46
CA GLY A 333 -3.88 16.32 1.74
C GLY A 333 -2.47 15.98 2.24
N ALA A 334 -1.44 16.60 1.65
CA ALA A 334 -0.05 16.41 2.08
C ALA A 334 0.18 16.85 3.53
N LYS A 335 -0.43 17.96 3.98
CA LYS A 335 -0.39 18.39 5.39
C LYS A 335 -0.99 17.33 6.31
N VAL A 336 -2.18 16.81 5.96
CA VAL A 336 -2.84 15.76 6.74
C VAL A 336 -1.97 14.50 6.84
N LEU A 337 -1.36 14.09 5.73
CA LEU A 337 -0.47 12.93 5.70
C LEU A 337 0.78 13.13 6.56
N ALA A 338 1.42 14.30 6.46
CA ALA A 338 2.59 14.63 7.26
C ALA A 338 2.28 14.58 8.77
N GLU A 339 1.12 15.10 9.19
CA GLU A 339 0.67 15.05 10.58
C GLU A 339 0.45 13.64 11.12
N VAL A 340 0.07 12.69 10.26
CA VAL A 340 -0.09 11.27 10.68
C VAL A 340 1.17 10.43 10.47
N GLY A 341 2.26 11.03 9.93
CA GLY A 341 3.52 10.34 9.73
C GLY A 341 3.54 9.43 8.49
N VAL A 342 2.79 9.79 7.47
CA VAL A 342 2.80 9.17 6.14
C VAL A 342 3.48 10.10 5.16
N VAL A 343 4.39 9.60 4.34
CA VAL A 343 5.17 10.40 3.39
C VAL A 343 4.28 10.84 2.23
N PRO A 344 4.00 12.15 2.06
CA PRO A 344 3.18 12.61 0.95
C PRO A 344 3.89 12.50 -0.39
N SER A 345 3.14 12.36 -1.49
CA SER A 345 3.69 12.53 -2.84
C SER A 345 3.98 14.01 -3.16
N TYR A 346 3.18 14.92 -2.62
CA TYR A 346 3.37 16.36 -2.75
C TYR A 346 4.42 16.84 -1.74
N LYS A 347 5.62 17.21 -2.24
CA LYS A 347 6.80 17.54 -1.43
C LYS A 347 7.17 19.00 -1.56
N THR A 348 7.28 19.68 -0.43
CA THR A 348 7.85 21.02 -0.29
C THR A 348 8.61 21.10 1.03
N ASP A 349 9.53 22.05 1.17
CA ASP A 349 10.27 22.26 2.43
C ASP A 349 9.33 22.38 3.63
N ALA A 350 8.17 23.03 3.46
CA ALA A 350 7.18 23.20 4.54
C ALA A 350 6.48 21.88 4.92
N ILE A 351 6.20 21.03 3.95
CA ILE A 351 5.61 19.69 4.21
C ILE A 351 6.65 18.79 4.88
N ASP A 352 7.89 18.83 4.44
CA ASP A 352 8.99 18.07 5.05
C ASP A 352 9.23 18.52 6.51
N GLU A 353 9.25 19.84 6.77
CA GLU A 353 9.33 20.37 8.15
C GLU A 353 8.17 19.88 9.02
N LEU A 354 6.94 19.89 8.49
CA LEU A 354 5.76 19.40 9.21
C LEU A 354 5.90 17.91 9.53
N TYR A 355 6.26 17.10 8.54
CA TYR A 355 6.44 15.65 8.68
C TYR A 355 7.45 15.30 9.77
N PHE A 356 8.63 15.93 9.76
CA PHE A 356 9.67 15.68 10.75
C PHE A 356 9.41 16.32 12.12
N SER A 357 8.45 17.23 12.24
CA SER A 357 8.08 17.83 13.53
C SER A 357 7.09 17.00 14.36
N ARG A 358 6.54 15.91 13.76
CA ARG A 358 5.58 15.05 14.46
C ARG A 358 6.21 14.41 15.70
N GLU A 359 5.52 14.50 16.85
CA GLU A 359 5.94 13.83 18.08
C GLU A 359 6.01 12.31 17.88
N GLY A 360 7.08 11.68 18.38
CA GLY A 360 7.34 10.25 18.19
C GLY A 360 8.13 9.89 16.93
N MET A 361 8.34 10.83 16.00
CA MET A 361 9.21 10.61 14.83
C MET A 361 10.66 10.42 15.28
N PRO A 362 11.39 9.37 14.82
CA PRO A 362 12.76 9.19 15.18
C PRO A 362 13.63 10.31 14.59
N ALA A 363 14.33 11.05 15.47
CA ALA A 363 15.08 12.25 15.11
C ALA A 363 16.60 12.12 15.31
N ASP A 364 17.10 10.91 15.61
CA ASP A 364 18.54 10.64 15.69
C ASP A 364 19.19 10.68 14.30
N GLU A 365 20.53 10.80 14.28
CA GLU A 365 21.31 10.97 13.04
C GLU A 365 21.19 9.75 12.09
N VAL A 366 21.02 8.53 12.62
CA VAL A 366 20.82 7.32 11.82
C VAL A 366 19.47 7.38 11.12
N SER A 367 18.42 7.70 11.89
CA SER A 367 17.06 7.78 11.37
C SER A 367 16.89 8.88 10.32
N LYS A 368 17.52 10.05 10.51
CA LYS A 368 17.48 11.13 9.51
C LYS A 368 18.12 10.74 8.17
N LYS A 369 19.21 9.97 8.20
CA LYS A 369 19.86 9.50 6.97
C LYS A 369 18.97 8.54 6.18
N ALA A 370 18.21 7.70 6.87
CA ALA A 370 17.33 6.71 6.23
C ALA A 370 16.25 7.33 5.32
N PHE A 371 15.90 8.60 5.54
CA PHE A 371 14.94 9.33 4.69
C PHE A 371 15.53 9.90 3.39
N ASN A 372 16.83 9.79 3.18
CA ASN A 372 17.53 10.36 2.03
C ASN A 372 18.33 9.28 1.28
N PRO A 373 17.69 8.21 0.78
CA PRO A 373 18.39 7.26 -0.08
C PRO A 373 18.76 7.93 -1.40
N GLU A 374 19.90 7.58 -1.97
CA GLU A 374 20.35 8.11 -3.26
C GLU A 374 19.49 7.61 -4.42
N THR A 375 18.92 6.41 -4.28
CA THR A 375 18.05 5.82 -5.31
C THR A 375 16.86 5.10 -4.67
N VAL A 376 15.66 5.45 -5.14
CA VAL A 376 14.42 4.70 -4.87
C VAL A 376 13.98 4.07 -6.20
N ALA A 377 14.24 2.78 -6.39
CA ALA A 377 13.81 2.05 -7.57
C ALA A 377 12.32 1.72 -7.49
N ILE A 378 11.65 1.64 -8.63
CA ILE A 378 10.25 1.21 -8.68
C ILE A 378 10.19 -0.28 -8.32
N GLU A 379 9.30 -0.64 -7.38
CA GLU A 379 9.14 -2.04 -6.97
C GLU A 379 8.74 -2.94 -8.14
N PHE A 380 7.77 -2.50 -8.93
CA PHE A 380 7.31 -3.22 -10.10
C PHE A 380 6.83 -2.20 -11.15
N PRO A 381 7.46 -2.11 -12.31
CA PRO A 381 7.06 -1.14 -13.33
C PRO A 381 5.69 -1.46 -13.94
N VAL A 382 5.09 -0.46 -14.58
CA VAL A 382 3.85 -0.63 -15.34
C VAL A 382 4.08 -1.59 -16.51
N ASP A 383 3.35 -2.70 -16.54
CA ASP A 383 3.40 -3.72 -17.61
C ASP A 383 2.07 -4.47 -17.71
N GLU A 384 1.64 -4.81 -18.92
CA GLU A 384 0.38 -5.51 -19.16
C GLU A 384 0.36 -6.93 -18.58
N ASN A 385 1.51 -7.59 -18.51
CA ASN A 385 1.71 -8.92 -17.97
C ASN A 385 2.09 -8.89 -16.48
N GLY A 386 2.26 -7.70 -15.90
CA GLY A 386 2.70 -7.50 -14.52
C GLY A 386 1.99 -8.41 -13.51
N PRO A 387 0.64 -8.47 -13.46
CA PRO A 387 -0.07 -9.32 -12.51
C PRO A 387 0.18 -10.82 -12.69
N ALA A 388 0.41 -11.29 -13.93
CA ALA A 388 0.75 -12.69 -14.20
C ALA A 388 2.17 -13.01 -13.74
N ILE A 389 3.11 -12.10 -14.04
CA ILE A 389 4.50 -12.22 -13.61
C ILE A 389 4.59 -12.22 -12.09
N ASP A 390 3.93 -11.25 -11.41
CA ASP A 390 3.88 -11.16 -9.95
C ASP A 390 3.42 -12.46 -9.29
N LYS A 391 2.34 -13.04 -9.82
CA LYS A 391 1.82 -14.32 -9.33
C LYS A 391 2.84 -15.45 -9.45
N ILE A 392 3.52 -15.56 -10.61
CA ILE A 392 4.56 -16.57 -10.83
C ILE A 392 5.70 -16.38 -9.83
N LEU A 393 6.17 -15.14 -9.68
CA LEU A 393 7.26 -14.80 -8.77
C LEU A 393 6.90 -15.10 -7.32
N GLN A 394 5.65 -14.83 -6.90
CA GLN A 394 5.18 -15.14 -5.55
C GLN A 394 5.08 -16.66 -5.29
N GLU A 395 4.58 -17.42 -6.27
CA GLU A 395 4.45 -18.89 -6.14
C GLU A 395 5.82 -19.55 -5.98
N GLU A 396 6.80 -19.19 -6.80
CA GLU A 396 8.16 -19.74 -6.70
C GLU A 396 8.91 -19.23 -5.45
N HIS A 397 8.67 -17.96 -5.04
CA HIS A 397 9.18 -17.42 -3.78
C HIS A 397 8.73 -18.28 -2.58
N ASP A 398 7.47 -18.66 -2.55
CA ASP A 398 6.92 -19.50 -1.49
C ASP A 398 7.62 -20.87 -1.44
N LEU A 399 7.80 -21.52 -2.61
CA LEU A 399 8.43 -22.84 -2.71
C LEU A 399 9.90 -22.81 -2.26
N ILE A 400 10.63 -21.75 -2.64
CA ILE A 400 12.02 -21.58 -2.20
C ILE A 400 12.09 -21.41 -0.68
N LEU A 401 11.30 -20.49 -0.12
CA LEU A 401 11.44 -20.15 1.31
C LEU A 401 10.87 -21.19 2.28
N VAL A 402 9.99 -22.08 1.82
CA VAL A 402 9.60 -23.27 2.61
C VAL A 402 10.58 -24.45 2.44
N GLY A 403 11.54 -24.35 1.50
CA GLY A 403 12.55 -25.35 1.24
C GLY A 403 12.09 -26.49 0.33
N ASP A 404 10.98 -26.33 -0.40
CA ASP A 404 10.51 -27.30 -1.39
C ASP A 404 11.34 -27.27 -2.68
N GLU A 405 11.96 -26.11 -2.97
CA GLU A 405 12.90 -25.91 -4.07
C GLU A 405 14.19 -25.22 -3.58
N THR A 406 15.30 -25.50 -4.23
CA THR A 406 16.52 -24.70 -4.02
C THR A 406 16.37 -23.33 -4.69
N PRO A 407 17.07 -22.28 -4.23
CA PRO A 407 17.05 -20.97 -4.89
C PRO A 407 17.29 -21.07 -6.39
N LYS A 408 18.28 -21.85 -6.81
CA LYS A 408 18.62 -22.03 -8.21
C LYS A 408 17.51 -22.71 -9.04
N GLU A 409 16.84 -23.72 -8.48
CA GLU A 409 15.71 -24.39 -9.14
C GLU A 409 14.51 -23.45 -9.26
N GLY A 410 14.12 -22.77 -8.18
CA GLY A 410 13.00 -21.83 -8.20
C GLY A 410 13.23 -20.64 -9.12
N ILE A 411 14.43 -20.06 -9.14
CA ILE A 411 14.80 -18.99 -10.07
C ILE A 411 14.69 -19.47 -11.54
N ALA A 412 15.19 -20.65 -11.85
CA ALA A 412 15.07 -21.21 -13.21
C ALA A 412 13.59 -21.47 -13.60
N ASN A 413 12.75 -21.85 -12.63
CA ASN A 413 11.31 -22.01 -12.82
C ASN A 413 10.63 -20.64 -13.04
N MET A 414 10.96 -19.61 -12.25
CA MET A 414 10.48 -18.23 -12.48
C MET A 414 10.73 -17.80 -13.92
N GLU A 415 11.99 -17.87 -14.38
CA GLU A 415 12.38 -17.45 -15.72
C GLU A 415 11.65 -18.22 -16.82
N LYS A 416 11.57 -19.54 -16.66
CA LYS A 416 10.88 -20.41 -17.60
C LYS A 416 9.39 -20.11 -17.68
N ARG A 417 8.74 -19.98 -16.52
CA ARG A 417 7.31 -19.73 -16.41
C ARG A 417 6.95 -18.35 -16.97
N VAL A 418 7.69 -17.30 -16.59
CA VAL A 418 7.47 -15.96 -17.15
C VAL A 418 7.57 -15.99 -18.66
N LYS A 419 8.64 -16.55 -19.25
CA LYS A 419 8.79 -16.67 -20.71
C LYS A 419 7.67 -17.45 -21.39
N SER A 420 7.08 -18.45 -20.75
CA SER A 420 6.09 -19.32 -21.38
C SER A 420 4.63 -19.00 -21.08
N GLU A 421 4.35 -18.25 -20.01
CA GLU A 421 2.98 -17.96 -19.57
C GLU A 421 2.56 -16.51 -19.86
N THR A 422 3.53 -15.61 -20.20
CA THR A 422 3.28 -14.20 -20.51
C THR A 422 3.67 -13.77 -21.93
N GLU A 423 4.33 -14.62 -22.72
CA GLU A 423 4.53 -14.46 -24.16
C GLU A 423 3.40 -15.19 -24.94
#